data_20312bc14f7e7fa026c0a56d1e75858d
#
_entry.id   20312bc14f7e7fa026c0a56d1e75858d
#
_cell.length_a   1.000
_cell.length_b   1.000
_cell.length_c   1.000
_cell.angle_alpha   90.00
_cell.angle_beta   90.00
_cell.angle_gamma   90.00
#
_symmetry.space_group_name_H-M   'P 1'
#
loop_
_entity.id
_entity.type
_entity.pdbx_description
1 polymer ?
#
loop_
_entity_poly.entity_id
_entity_poly.type
_entity_poly.pdbx_seq_one_letter_code
_entity_poly.pdbx_strand_id
1 'polypeptide(L)'
;MSFRTRLLFFGIAWLIVLMPFLFWWSTWFGRQLSDAKLNEYLHDVNKPRHIQHALVQLSDRMSRNDPVAKKYYPEMVTLASNPSVEIRNTDAWAMGQDTTVPEFHQALLKMLQDPALMVRGNAALALVRFGDASGRPQIVSLLQSANVLAPATGKLTDTAKPGTAVREGGLIAKVQTGSQTLEARSPLTGRVALVNMPRGAEVAAGAQLAVVDPGESQVWEALRALYVIGTPDDLPAVARYEREQPDLPDRIRQQAILTEHAIRQRMENK
;
A
#
# COMPACT_ATOMS: atom_id res chain seq x y z
N MET A 1 -41.74 36.86 12.16
CA MET A 1 -41.63 36.03 10.94
C MET A 1 -42.89 35.18 10.80
N SER A 2 -43.53 35.22 9.63
CA SER A 2 -44.72 34.42 9.38
C SER A 2 -44.41 32.94 9.34
N PHE A 3 -45.38 32.07 9.62
CA PHE A 3 -45.18 30.59 9.57
C PHE A 3 -44.65 30.14 8.21
N ARG A 4 -45.11 30.76 7.12
CA ARG A 4 -44.62 30.49 5.75
C ARG A 4 -43.14 30.83 5.57
N THR A 5 -42.66 31.91 6.17
CA THR A 5 -41.25 32.32 6.09
C THR A 5 -40.34 31.37 6.88
N ARG A 6 -40.79 30.84 8.02
CA ARG A 6 -40.04 29.80 8.79
C ARG A 6 -39.95 28.50 8.01
N LEU A 7 -41.04 28.05 7.38
CA LEU A 7 -41.05 26.83 6.57
C LEU A 7 -40.09 26.94 5.37
N LEU A 8 -40.10 28.10 4.71
CA LEU A 8 -39.15 28.37 3.61
C LEU A 8 -37.70 28.35 4.06
N PHE A 9 -37.39 28.94 5.20
CA PHE A 9 -36.05 28.95 5.78
C PHE A 9 -35.58 27.52 6.15
N PHE A 10 -36.45 26.73 6.76
CA PHE A 10 -36.14 25.32 7.07
C PHE A 10 -35.93 24.50 5.80
N GLY A 11 -36.72 24.69 4.75
CA GLY A 11 -36.56 24.01 3.46
C GLY A 11 -35.23 24.35 2.78
N ILE A 12 -34.85 25.64 2.78
CA ILE A 12 -33.57 26.09 2.22
C ILE A 12 -32.38 25.53 3.05
N ALA A 13 -32.47 25.57 4.39
CA ALA A 13 -31.44 25.02 5.27
C ALA A 13 -31.25 23.50 5.05
N TRP A 14 -32.33 22.76 4.90
CA TRP A 14 -32.32 21.33 4.55
C TRP A 14 -31.68 21.07 3.18
N LEU A 15 -32.01 21.87 2.17
CA LEU A 15 -31.40 21.76 0.83
C LEU A 15 -29.91 22.01 0.86
N ILE A 16 -29.47 23.02 1.63
CA ILE A 16 -28.03 23.35 1.76
C ILE A 16 -27.24 22.19 2.43
N VAL A 17 -27.85 21.45 3.34
CA VAL A 17 -27.20 20.32 4.03
C VAL A 17 -27.38 19.01 3.24
N LEU A 18 -28.57 18.74 2.76
CA LEU A 18 -28.92 17.47 2.11
C LEU A 18 -28.29 17.32 0.72
N MET A 19 -28.24 18.41 -0.07
CA MET A 19 -27.68 18.35 -1.43
C MET A 19 -26.19 18.04 -1.45
N PRO A 20 -25.31 18.70 -0.67
CA PRO A 20 -23.90 18.30 -0.57
C PRO A 20 -23.73 16.88 -0.01
N PHE A 21 -24.56 16.47 0.95
CA PHE A 21 -24.56 15.13 1.49
C PHE A 21 -24.95 14.08 0.44
N LEU A 22 -26.03 14.30 -0.32
CA LEU A 22 -26.44 13.40 -1.40
C LEU A 22 -25.43 13.38 -2.56
N PHE A 23 -24.86 14.54 -2.89
CA PHE A 23 -23.78 14.63 -3.88
C PHE A 23 -22.56 13.86 -3.40
N TRP A 24 -22.10 14.07 -2.17
CA TRP A 24 -20.99 13.35 -1.55
C TRP A 24 -21.30 11.84 -1.46
N TRP A 25 -22.50 11.46 -0.99
CA TRP A 25 -22.97 10.07 -0.97
C TRP A 25 -23.00 9.44 -2.37
N SER A 26 -23.46 10.15 -3.37
CA SER A 26 -23.58 9.61 -4.73
C SER A 26 -22.25 9.52 -5.49
N THR A 27 -21.26 10.35 -5.12
CA THR A 27 -19.97 10.44 -5.83
C THR A 27 -18.83 9.74 -5.10
N TRP A 28 -18.89 9.63 -3.76
CA TRP A 28 -17.77 9.18 -2.94
C TRP A 28 -17.96 7.81 -2.31
N PHE A 29 -19.16 7.45 -1.89
CA PHE A 29 -19.42 6.16 -1.26
C PHE A 29 -19.89 5.11 -2.26
N GLY A 30 -18.91 4.48 -2.92
CA GLY A 30 -19.05 3.08 -3.31
C GLY A 30 -20.19 2.73 -4.25
N ARG A 31 -20.53 3.58 -5.22
CA ARG A 31 -21.34 3.08 -6.33
C ARG A 31 -20.58 1.93 -6.98
N GLN A 32 -21.14 0.73 -6.86
CA GLN A 32 -20.64 -0.40 -7.60
C GLN A 32 -20.63 -0.05 -9.09
N LEU A 33 -19.48 -0.21 -9.71
CA LEU A 33 -19.38 -0.02 -11.16
C LEU A 33 -20.28 -1.05 -11.84
N SER A 34 -21.09 -0.61 -12.81
CA SER A 34 -21.74 -1.54 -13.73
C SER A 34 -20.69 -2.32 -14.51
N ASP A 35 -21.03 -3.50 -15.02
CA ASP A 35 -20.07 -4.33 -15.79
C ASP A 35 -19.50 -3.59 -16.99
N ALA A 36 -20.32 -2.78 -17.69
CA ALA A 36 -19.85 -1.94 -18.78
C ALA A 36 -18.83 -0.91 -18.30
N LYS A 37 -19.06 -0.26 -17.17
CA LYS A 37 -18.14 0.74 -16.62
C LYS A 37 -16.88 0.11 -16.03
N LEU A 38 -17.00 -1.06 -15.42
CA LEU A 38 -15.87 -1.85 -14.95
C LEU A 38 -14.94 -2.21 -16.11
N ASN A 39 -15.51 -2.70 -17.21
CA ASN A 39 -14.75 -3.02 -18.41
C ASN A 39 -14.08 -1.78 -19.03
N GLU A 40 -14.79 -0.65 -19.12
CA GLU A 40 -14.22 0.62 -19.58
C GLU A 40 -13.02 1.05 -18.71
N TYR A 41 -13.16 0.96 -17.38
CA TYR A 41 -12.14 1.40 -16.44
C TYR A 41 -10.89 0.52 -16.46
N LEU A 42 -11.03 -0.80 -16.60
CA LEU A 42 -9.89 -1.72 -16.71
C LEU A 42 -9.02 -1.44 -17.96
N HIS A 43 -9.63 -0.93 -19.02
CA HIS A 43 -8.93 -0.64 -20.29
C HIS A 43 -8.54 0.83 -20.47
N ASP A 44 -8.79 1.69 -19.48
CA ASP A 44 -8.41 3.12 -19.56
C ASP A 44 -6.93 3.33 -19.23
N VAL A 45 -6.06 2.97 -20.16
CA VAL A 45 -4.59 3.07 -20.02
C VAL A 45 -4.11 4.51 -19.76
N ASN A 46 -4.90 5.52 -20.12
CA ASN A 46 -4.57 6.93 -19.92
C ASN A 46 -4.86 7.40 -18.49
N LYS A 47 -5.65 6.63 -17.72
CA LYS A 47 -6.04 6.97 -16.35
C LYS A 47 -5.78 5.80 -15.38
N PRO A 48 -4.56 5.64 -14.89
CA PRO A 48 -4.21 4.54 -13.96
C PRO A 48 -5.16 4.41 -12.76
N ARG A 49 -5.71 5.52 -12.28
CA ARG A 49 -6.70 5.52 -11.17
C ARG A 49 -8.01 4.81 -11.53
N HIS A 50 -8.43 4.81 -12.81
CA HIS A 50 -9.59 4.04 -13.24
C HIS A 50 -9.32 2.55 -13.14
N ILE A 51 -8.16 2.09 -13.60
CA ILE A 51 -7.73 0.68 -13.50
C ILE A 51 -7.67 0.26 -12.00
N GLN A 52 -7.04 1.07 -11.15
CA GLN A 52 -7.01 0.78 -9.71
C GLN A 52 -8.41 0.69 -9.10
N HIS A 53 -9.31 1.61 -9.46
CA HIS A 53 -10.69 1.58 -8.96
C HIS A 53 -11.42 0.31 -9.43
N ALA A 54 -11.23 -0.08 -10.69
CA ALA A 54 -11.80 -1.33 -11.22
C ALA A 54 -11.26 -2.57 -10.48
N LEU A 55 -9.96 -2.63 -10.21
CA LEU A 55 -9.34 -3.73 -9.45
C LEU A 55 -9.90 -3.82 -8.02
N VAL A 56 -10.09 -2.69 -7.33
CA VAL A 56 -10.74 -2.66 -6.01
C VAL A 56 -12.18 -3.14 -6.08
N GLN A 57 -12.94 -2.74 -7.10
CA GLN A 57 -14.32 -3.22 -7.31
C GLN A 57 -14.36 -4.72 -7.64
N LEU A 58 -13.37 -5.23 -8.40
CA LEU A 58 -13.24 -6.66 -8.66
C LEU A 58 -12.93 -7.45 -7.37
N SER A 59 -12.01 -6.96 -6.54
CA SER A 59 -11.68 -7.60 -5.27
C SER A 59 -12.92 -7.69 -4.35
N ASP A 60 -13.75 -6.66 -4.32
CA ASP A 60 -15.00 -6.64 -3.57
C ASP A 60 -16.03 -7.64 -4.15
N ARG A 61 -16.13 -7.79 -5.48
CA ARG A 61 -16.95 -8.81 -6.12
C ARG A 61 -16.44 -10.23 -5.83
N MET A 62 -15.12 -10.43 -5.89
CA MET A 62 -14.49 -11.72 -5.56
C MET A 62 -14.79 -12.13 -4.13
N SER A 63 -14.67 -11.22 -3.17
CA SER A 63 -14.97 -11.49 -1.75
C SER A 63 -16.45 -11.87 -1.51
N ARG A 64 -17.35 -11.45 -2.40
CA ARG A 64 -18.78 -11.81 -2.38
C ARG A 64 -19.11 -13.04 -3.24
N ASN A 65 -18.11 -13.67 -3.84
CA ASN A 65 -18.28 -14.77 -4.78
C ASN A 65 -19.15 -14.42 -6.00
N ASP A 66 -19.09 -13.17 -6.48
CA ASP A 66 -19.81 -12.75 -7.68
C ASP A 66 -19.18 -13.42 -8.92
N PRO A 67 -19.91 -14.27 -9.66
CA PRO A 67 -19.36 -15.01 -10.80
C PRO A 67 -18.90 -14.08 -11.94
N VAL A 68 -19.39 -12.85 -12.00
CA VAL A 68 -18.99 -11.87 -13.02
C VAL A 68 -17.52 -11.49 -12.87
N ALA A 69 -16.95 -11.53 -11.66
CA ALA A 69 -15.55 -11.24 -11.43
C ALA A 69 -14.61 -12.16 -12.24
N LYS A 70 -14.97 -13.45 -12.39
CA LYS A 70 -14.15 -14.46 -13.09
C LYS A 70 -13.88 -14.10 -14.56
N LYS A 71 -14.78 -13.34 -15.18
CA LYS A 71 -14.58 -12.87 -16.57
C LYS A 71 -13.32 -12.04 -16.73
N TYR A 72 -12.89 -11.34 -15.69
CA TYR A 72 -11.78 -10.40 -15.70
C TYR A 72 -10.46 -10.99 -15.16
N TYR A 73 -10.44 -12.25 -14.74
CA TYR A 73 -9.23 -12.89 -14.20
C TYR A 73 -8.05 -12.92 -15.18
N PRO A 74 -8.23 -13.21 -16.49
CA PRO A 74 -7.14 -13.14 -17.45
C PRO A 74 -6.56 -11.73 -17.58
N GLU A 75 -7.41 -10.71 -17.49
CA GLU A 75 -6.99 -9.30 -17.49
C GLU A 75 -6.12 -8.97 -16.28
N MET A 76 -6.53 -9.38 -15.08
CA MET A 76 -5.75 -9.20 -13.84
C MET A 76 -4.37 -9.86 -13.98
N VAL A 77 -4.28 -11.09 -14.51
CA VAL A 77 -2.99 -11.75 -14.77
C VAL A 77 -2.11 -10.92 -15.72
N THR A 78 -2.71 -10.25 -16.71
CA THR A 78 -2.00 -9.35 -17.62
C THR A 78 -1.51 -8.08 -16.94
N LEU A 79 -2.35 -7.49 -16.05
CA LEU A 79 -2.04 -6.29 -15.28
C LEU A 79 -0.90 -6.49 -14.27
N ALA A 80 -0.60 -7.72 -13.88
CA ALA A 80 0.57 -8.06 -13.06
C ALA A 80 1.91 -7.60 -13.67
N SER A 81 1.96 -7.34 -14.97
CA SER A 81 3.13 -6.83 -15.70
C SER A 81 2.95 -5.38 -16.17
N ASN A 82 1.96 -4.66 -15.67
CA ASN A 82 1.69 -3.29 -16.07
C ASN A 82 2.89 -2.35 -15.76
N PRO A 83 3.24 -1.37 -16.61
CA PRO A 83 4.34 -0.44 -16.35
C PRO A 83 4.12 0.42 -15.09
N SER A 84 2.87 0.74 -14.69
CA SER A 84 2.56 1.49 -13.47
C SER A 84 2.72 0.61 -12.22
N VAL A 85 3.57 1.04 -11.29
CA VAL A 85 3.78 0.39 -9.99
C VAL A 85 2.47 0.34 -9.20
N GLU A 86 1.69 1.41 -9.24
CA GLU A 86 0.43 1.53 -8.50
C GLU A 86 -0.61 0.51 -8.97
N ILE A 87 -0.66 0.22 -10.28
CA ILE A 87 -1.54 -0.80 -10.84
C ILE A 87 -1.08 -2.18 -10.38
N ARG A 88 0.20 -2.52 -10.55
CA ARG A 88 0.74 -3.81 -10.11
C ARG A 88 0.54 -4.04 -8.62
N ASN A 89 0.74 -2.99 -7.81
CA ASN A 89 0.56 -3.04 -6.37
C ASN A 89 -0.91 -3.35 -5.97
N THR A 90 -1.87 -2.67 -6.61
CA THR A 90 -3.30 -2.91 -6.38
C THR A 90 -3.72 -4.29 -6.87
N ASP A 91 -3.19 -4.72 -8.01
CA ASP A 91 -3.51 -6.01 -8.63
C ASP A 91 -2.99 -7.20 -7.80
N ALA A 92 -1.76 -7.12 -7.27
CA ALA A 92 -1.21 -8.14 -6.37
C ALA A 92 -2.11 -8.34 -5.13
N TRP A 93 -2.59 -7.25 -4.52
CA TRP A 93 -3.52 -7.31 -3.41
C TRP A 93 -4.89 -7.90 -3.83
N ALA A 94 -5.40 -7.49 -5.00
CA ALA A 94 -6.69 -7.94 -5.51
C ALA A 94 -6.68 -9.44 -5.84
N MET A 95 -5.64 -9.96 -6.50
CA MET A 95 -5.49 -11.39 -6.79
C MET A 95 -5.52 -12.28 -5.53
N GLY A 96 -5.07 -11.75 -4.39
CA GLY A 96 -5.14 -12.46 -3.11
C GLY A 96 -6.57 -12.66 -2.58
N GLN A 97 -7.63 -12.12 -3.22
CA GLN A 97 -9.01 -12.28 -2.75
C GLN A 97 -9.67 -13.59 -3.21
N ASP A 98 -9.15 -14.21 -4.27
CA ASP A 98 -9.62 -15.54 -4.71
C ASP A 98 -8.46 -16.52 -4.78
N THR A 99 -8.30 -17.32 -3.75
CA THR A 99 -7.21 -18.28 -3.61
C THR A 99 -7.46 -19.60 -4.37
N THR A 100 -8.56 -19.70 -5.10
CA THR A 100 -8.89 -20.90 -5.89
C THR A 100 -8.34 -20.84 -7.31
N VAL A 101 -7.71 -19.72 -7.71
CA VAL A 101 -7.24 -19.45 -9.08
C VAL A 101 -5.74 -19.72 -9.21
N PRO A 102 -5.31 -20.81 -9.87
CA PRO A 102 -3.91 -21.16 -10.01
C PRO A 102 -3.09 -20.09 -10.78
N GLU A 103 -3.69 -19.41 -11.74
CA GLU A 103 -3.05 -18.36 -12.53
C GLU A 103 -2.67 -17.15 -11.67
N PHE A 104 -3.49 -16.81 -10.68
CA PHE A 104 -3.17 -15.77 -9.69
C PHE A 104 -1.98 -16.17 -8.83
N HIS A 105 -1.96 -17.40 -8.33
CA HIS A 105 -0.83 -17.93 -7.58
C HIS A 105 0.48 -17.81 -8.37
N GLN A 106 0.47 -18.23 -9.65
CA GLN A 106 1.64 -18.16 -10.52
C GLN A 106 2.07 -16.71 -10.82
N ALA A 107 1.11 -15.81 -11.02
CA ALA A 107 1.40 -14.38 -11.22
C ALA A 107 2.04 -13.77 -9.96
N LEU A 108 1.48 -14.04 -8.78
CA LEU A 108 1.99 -13.58 -7.49
C LEU A 108 3.41 -14.07 -7.20
N LEU A 109 3.73 -15.33 -7.53
CA LEU A 109 5.11 -15.85 -7.41
C LEU A 109 6.11 -15.05 -8.27
N LYS A 110 5.73 -14.67 -9.49
CA LYS A 110 6.57 -13.82 -10.35
C LYS A 110 6.71 -12.40 -9.76
N MET A 111 5.64 -11.85 -9.20
CA MET A 111 5.65 -10.52 -8.57
C MET A 111 6.51 -10.43 -7.31
N LEU A 112 6.94 -11.55 -6.71
CA LEU A 112 7.95 -11.55 -5.64
C LEU A 112 9.31 -10.98 -6.08
N GLN A 113 9.55 -10.87 -7.39
CA GLN A 113 10.77 -10.30 -7.97
C GLN A 113 10.55 -8.89 -8.54
N ASP A 114 9.41 -8.26 -8.29
CA ASP A 114 9.13 -6.90 -8.75
C ASP A 114 10.16 -5.90 -8.21
N PRO A 115 10.60 -4.91 -9.01
CA PRO A 115 11.54 -3.88 -8.51
C PRO A 115 10.95 -3.04 -7.37
N ALA A 116 9.62 -2.85 -7.31
CA ALA A 116 8.97 -2.08 -6.27
C ALA A 116 8.74 -2.91 -5.00
N LEU A 117 9.20 -2.40 -3.85
CA LEU A 117 9.08 -3.06 -2.55
C LEU A 117 7.64 -3.43 -2.20
N MET A 118 6.70 -2.50 -2.41
CA MET A 118 5.30 -2.70 -2.03
C MET A 118 4.59 -3.72 -2.93
N VAL A 119 4.96 -3.80 -4.20
CA VAL A 119 4.42 -4.86 -5.10
C VAL A 119 4.87 -6.24 -4.60
N ARG A 120 6.18 -6.41 -4.30
CA ARG A 120 6.68 -7.65 -3.69
C ARG A 120 5.99 -7.98 -2.39
N GLY A 121 5.80 -6.96 -1.54
CA GLY A 121 5.13 -7.11 -0.25
C GLY A 121 3.68 -7.56 -0.38
N ASN A 122 2.89 -6.93 -1.24
CA ASN A 122 1.50 -7.31 -1.47
C ASN A 122 1.37 -8.69 -2.13
N ALA A 123 2.26 -9.03 -3.05
CA ALA A 123 2.32 -10.38 -3.62
C ALA A 123 2.62 -11.45 -2.56
N ALA A 124 3.58 -11.17 -1.67
CA ALA A 124 3.92 -12.05 -0.57
C ALA A 124 2.77 -12.23 0.42
N LEU A 125 2.09 -11.14 0.81
CA LEU A 125 0.92 -11.17 1.68
C LEU A 125 -0.25 -11.94 1.03
N ALA A 126 -0.44 -11.78 -0.27
CA ALA A 126 -1.44 -12.54 -1.02
C ALA A 126 -1.11 -14.04 -1.03
N LEU A 127 0.16 -14.43 -1.25
CA LEU A 127 0.60 -15.83 -1.23
C LEU A 127 0.35 -16.52 0.11
N VAL A 128 0.47 -15.81 1.24
CA VAL A 128 0.09 -16.37 2.56
C VAL A 128 -1.37 -16.81 2.59
N ARG A 129 -2.26 -16.11 1.90
CA ARG A 129 -3.68 -16.49 1.80
C ARG A 129 -3.87 -17.76 0.95
N PHE A 130 -2.97 -18.03 0.00
CA PHE A 130 -2.91 -19.31 -0.73
C PHE A 130 -2.28 -20.44 0.10
N GLY A 131 -1.82 -20.18 1.33
CA GLY A 131 -1.07 -21.14 2.14
C GLY A 131 0.39 -21.28 1.72
N ASP A 132 0.91 -20.39 0.90
CA ASP A 132 2.27 -20.41 0.36
C ASP A 132 3.19 -19.43 1.12
N ALA A 133 4.27 -19.97 1.70
CA ALA A 133 5.25 -19.21 2.47
C ALA A 133 6.44 -18.69 1.62
N SER A 134 6.42 -18.88 0.30
CA SER A 134 7.54 -18.49 -0.59
C SER A 134 7.87 -17.00 -0.53
N GLY A 135 6.89 -16.15 -0.20
CA GLY A 135 7.04 -14.72 -0.02
C GLY A 135 7.56 -14.28 1.37
N ARG A 136 7.92 -15.19 2.28
CA ARG A 136 8.33 -14.86 3.65
C ARG A 136 9.47 -13.81 3.72
N PRO A 137 10.55 -13.88 2.93
CA PRO A 137 11.61 -12.86 2.97
C PRO A 137 11.09 -11.45 2.62
N GLN A 138 10.15 -11.34 1.68
CA GLN A 138 9.54 -10.08 1.28
C GLN A 138 8.66 -9.53 2.42
N ILE A 139 7.94 -10.39 3.14
CA ILE A 139 7.15 -9.99 4.32
C ILE A 139 8.07 -9.47 5.43
N VAL A 140 9.18 -10.13 5.70
CA VAL A 140 10.19 -9.64 6.67
C VAL A 140 10.72 -8.26 6.25
N SER A 141 10.95 -8.05 4.96
CA SER A 141 11.40 -6.74 4.46
C SER A 141 10.41 -5.61 4.69
N LEU A 142 9.10 -5.91 4.79
CA LEU A 142 8.07 -4.92 5.14
C LEU A 142 8.18 -4.39 6.58
N LEU A 143 8.87 -5.11 7.46
CA LEU A 143 9.17 -4.68 8.83
C LEU A 143 10.42 -3.80 8.92
N GLN A 144 11.17 -3.63 7.83
CA GLN A 144 12.42 -2.91 7.82
C GLN A 144 12.25 -1.48 7.30
N SER A 145 13.08 -0.58 7.83
CA SER A 145 13.20 0.77 7.30
C SER A 145 13.79 0.72 5.89
N ALA A 146 13.37 1.63 5.04
CA ALA A 146 13.86 1.72 3.66
C ALA A 146 14.73 2.96 3.46
N ASN A 147 15.83 2.79 2.73
CA ASN A 147 16.71 3.88 2.34
C ASN A 147 16.17 4.61 1.13
N VAL A 148 16.22 5.94 1.17
CA VAL A 148 15.97 6.81 0.02
C VAL A 148 17.30 7.27 -0.52
N LEU A 149 17.61 6.87 -1.76
CA LEU A 149 18.89 7.12 -2.39
C LEU A 149 18.83 8.30 -3.37
N ALA A 150 19.95 8.98 -3.55
CA ALA A 150 20.10 10.05 -4.54
C ALA A 150 19.98 9.45 -5.96
N PRO A 151 19.09 9.96 -6.81
CA PRO A 151 18.89 9.44 -8.17
C PRO A 151 20.04 9.78 -9.11
N ALA A 152 20.84 10.80 -8.78
CA ALA A 152 22.01 11.23 -9.53
C ALA A 152 22.98 12.01 -8.65
N THR A 153 24.19 12.22 -9.14
CA THR A 153 25.15 13.17 -8.52
C THR A 153 24.69 14.59 -8.77
N GLY A 154 24.71 15.44 -7.71
CA GLY A 154 24.29 16.83 -7.82
C GLY A 154 24.10 17.49 -6.47
N LYS A 155 23.43 18.64 -6.47
CA LYS A 155 23.18 19.44 -5.27
C LYS A 155 21.77 19.18 -4.72
N LEU A 156 21.66 18.91 -3.42
CA LEU A 156 20.40 18.72 -2.73
C LEU A 156 19.67 20.05 -2.55
N THR A 157 18.59 20.28 -3.30
CA THR A 157 17.85 21.55 -3.32
C THR A 157 16.68 21.58 -2.35
N ASP A 158 16.12 20.40 -2.03
CA ASP A 158 15.01 20.23 -1.11
C ASP A 158 15.07 18.88 -0.43
N THR A 159 14.56 18.80 0.81
CA THR A 159 14.47 17.54 1.58
C THR A 159 13.31 17.59 2.58
N ALA A 160 12.60 16.47 2.75
CA ALA A 160 11.62 16.28 3.80
C ALA A 160 12.29 16.40 5.19
N LYS A 161 11.49 16.70 6.21
CA LYS A 161 11.99 16.76 7.59
C LYS A 161 11.79 15.40 8.28
N PRO A 162 12.65 15.02 9.25
CA PRO A 162 12.36 13.92 10.14
C PRO A 162 10.97 14.06 10.77
N GLY A 163 10.27 12.96 10.96
CA GLY A 163 8.90 12.93 11.46
C GLY A 163 7.81 13.16 10.39
N THR A 164 8.16 13.55 9.15
CA THR A 164 7.17 13.76 8.08
C THR A 164 6.54 12.43 7.67
N ALA A 165 5.20 12.37 7.70
CA ALA A 165 4.47 11.24 7.14
C ALA A 165 4.52 11.29 5.60
N VAL A 166 4.83 10.16 4.98
CA VAL A 166 4.97 10.04 3.53
C VAL A 166 4.22 8.82 3.01
N ARG A 167 3.75 8.89 1.78
CA ARG A 167 3.20 7.74 1.05
C ARG A 167 4.28 7.16 0.14
N GLU A 168 4.11 5.91 -0.26
CA GLU A 168 4.87 5.35 -1.38
C GLU A 168 4.83 6.28 -2.59
N GLY A 169 5.97 6.48 -3.25
CA GLY A 169 6.12 7.46 -4.33
C GLY A 169 6.12 8.94 -3.88
N GLY A 170 5.90 9.23 -2.60
CA GLY A 170 5.93 10.58 -2.05
C GLY A 170 7.32 11.22 -2.16
N LEU A 171 7.36 12.53 -2.42
CA LEU A 171 8.61 13.26 -2.56
C LEU A 171 9.35 13.34 -1.22
N ILE A 172 10.61 12.90 -1.22
CA ILE A 172 11.52 13.00 -0.06
C ILE A 172 12.58 14.09 -0.29
N ALA A 173 13.17 14.13 -1.48
CA ALA A 173 14.22 15.10 -1.76
C ALA A 173 14.26 15.46 -3.25
N LYS A 174 14.89 16.59 -3.57
CA LYS A 174 15.19 17.03 -4.94
C LYS A 174 16.69 17.22 -5.10
N VAL A 175 17.25 16.62 -6.15
CA VAL A 175 18.66 16.71 -6.51
C VAL A 175 18.78 17.44 -7.84
N GLN A 176 19.47 18.56 -7.84
CA GLN A 176 19.76 19.34 -9.06
C GLN A 176 21.05 18.81 -9.70
N THR A 177 20.94 18.37 -10.94
CA THR A 177 22.05 17.88 -11.77
C THR A 177 22.12 18.74 -13.02
N GLY A 178 23.06 19.70 -13.09
CA GLY A 178 23.09 20.68 -14.15
C GLY A 178 21.81 21.51 -14.22
N SER A 179 21.10 21.46 -15.36
CA SER A 179 19.83 22.15 -15.57
C SER A 179 18.59 21.35 -15.17
N GLN A 180 18.74 20.08 -14.79
CA GLN A 180 17.64 19.18 -14.44
C GLN A 180 17.49 19.03 -12.92
N THR A 181 16.25 18.86 -12.48
CA THR A 181 15.93 18.51 -11.09
C THR A 181 15.32 17.11 -11.08
N LEU A 182 15.96 16.19 -10.38
CA LEU A 182 15.52 14.82 -10.18
C LEU A 182 14.95 14.66 -8.78
N GLU A 183 13.91 13.84 -8.67
CA GLU A 183 13.21 13.60 -7.42
C GLU A 183 13.59 12.25 -6.81
N ALA A 184 13.99 12.27 -5.54
CA ALA A 184 14.12 11.08 -4.71
C ALA A 184 12.79 10.86 -3.98
N ARG A 185 12.17 9.69 -4.19
CA ARG A 185 10.83 9.36 -3.70
C ARG A 185 10.87 8.24 -2.69
N SER A 186 9.89 8.23 -1.78
CA SER A 186 9.75 7.17 -0.77
C SER A 186 9.42 5.82 -1.42
N PRO A 187 10.15 4.74 -1.08
CA PRO A 187 9.85 3.39 -1.56
C PRO A 187 8.69 2.72 -0.81
N LEU A 188 8.19 3.32 0.28
CA LEU A 188 7.10 2.78 1.09
C LEU A 188 6.26 3.90 1.71
N THR A 189 5.09 3.55 2.21
CA THR A 189 4.27 4.43 3.04
C THR A 189 4.72 4.33 4.49
N GLY A 190 5.01 5.48 5.11
CA GLY A 190 5.51 5.50 6.48
C GLY A 190 5.89 6.89 6.96
N ARG A 191 6.99 6.98 7.72
CA ARG A 191 7.48 8.22 8.29
C ARG A 191 8.98 8.39 8.06
N VAL A 192 9.41 9.57 7.69
CA VAL A 192 10.85 9.91 7.58
C VAL A 192 11.47 9.82 8.96
N ALA A 193 12.31 8.81 9.18
CA ALA A 193 13.00 8.59 10.45
C ALA A 193 14.26 9.47 10.56
N LEU A 194 15.03 9.54 9.46
CA LEU A 194 16.30 10.23 9.42
C LEU A 194 16.49 10.92 8.08
N VAL A 195 17.14 12.08 8.12
CA VAL A 195 17.66 12.79 6.94
C VAL A 195 19.16 12.96 7.12
N ASN A 196 19.95 12.36 6.23
CA ASN A 196 21.41 12.28 6.38
C ASN A 196 22.14 13.50 5.86
N MET A 197 21.54 14.25 4.93
CA MET A 197 22.18 15.36 4.25
C MET A 197 21.34 16.64 4.35
N PRO A 198 21.96 17.77 4.72
CA PRO A 198 21.24 19.04 4.77
C PRO A 198 20.99 19.58 3.35
N ARG A 199 19.96 20.42 3.23
CA ARG A 199 19.72 21.19 2.01
C ARG A 199 20.99 21.98 1.63
N GLY A 200 21.36 21.94 0.35
CA GLY A 200 22.55 22.58 -0.19
C GLY A 200 23.77 21.69 -0.27
N ALA A 201 23.75 20.47 0.31
CA ALA A 201 24.84 19.52 0.23
C ALA A 201 25.03 18.96 -1.19
N GLU A 202 26.28 18.71 -1.57
CA GLU A 202 26.62 17.90 -2.76
C GLU A 202 26.50 16.42 -2.42
N VAL A 203 25.83 15.68 -3.29
CA VAL A 203 25.58 14.24 -3.12
C VAL A 203 26.01 13.47 -4.35
N ALA A 204 26.57 12.28 -4.14
CA ALA A 204 26.84 11.34 -5.23
C ALA A 204 25.58 10.51 -5.57
N ALA A 205 25.47 10.03 -6.81
CA ALA A 205 24.44 9.06 -7.18
C ALA A 205 24.50 7.85 -6.24
N GLY A 206 23.33 7.40 -5.77
CA GLY A 206 23.22 6.29 -4.82
C GLY A 206 23.53 6.64 -3.35
N ALA A 207 23.91 7.88 -3.04
CA ALA A 207 24.09 8.32 -1.65
C ALA A 207 22.76 8.24 -0.89
N GLN A 208 22.81 7.76 0.36
CA GLN A 208 21.62 7.67 1.23
C GLN A 208 21.22 9.08 1.71
N LEU A 209 20.07 9.57 1.22
CA LEU A 209 19.54 10.88 1.57
C LEU A 209 18.70 10.86 2.84
N ALA A 210 17.87 9.81 2.99
CA ALA A 210 16.97 9.65 4.11
C ALA A 210 16.69 8.17 4.40
N VAL A 211 16.09 7.93 5.56
CA VAL A 211 15.54 6.63 5.96
C VAL A 211 14.06 6.83 6.24
N VAL A 212 13.23 5.93 5.74
CA VAL A 212 11.79 5.93 5.99
C VAL A 212 11.43 4.66 6.76
N ASP A 213 10.84 4.82 7.93
CA ASP A 213 10.29 3.72 8.71
C ASP A 213 8.92 3.33 8.17
N PRO A 214 8.57 2.02 8.16
CA PRO A 214 7.30 1.53 7.67
C PRO A 214 6.14 2.02 8.53
N GLY A 215 5.02 2.32 7.87
CA GLY A 215 3.80 2.77 8.52
C GLY A 215 3.04 1.63 9.20
N GLU A 216 2.11 2.01 10.05
CA GLU A 216 1.32 1.12 10.89
C GLU A 216 0.66 -0.03 10.09
N SER A 217 -0.03 0.28 9.00
CA SER A 217 -0.74 -0.74 8.21
C SER A 217 0.19 -1.79 7.63
N GLN A 218 1.36 -1.37 7.14
CA GLN A 218 2.36 -2.27 6.57
C GLN A 218 2.93 -3.21 7.64
N VAL A 219 3.30 -2.66 8.80
CA VAL A 219 3.81 -3.44 9.94
C VAL A 219 2.75 -4.42 10.44
N TRP A 220 1.50 -3.96 10.56
CA TRP A 220 0.39 -4.79 11.00
C TRP A 220 0.17 -6.02 10.11
N GLU A 221 0.09 -5.82 8.80
CA GLU A 221 -0.12 -6.93 7.86
C GLU A 221 1.08 -7.88 7.83
N ALA A 222 2.31 -7.36 7.90
CA ALA A 222 3.51 -8.19 7.95
C ALA A 222 3.56 -9.05 9.22
N LEU A 223 3.28 -8.49 10.39
CA LEU A 223 3.24 -9.24 11.65
C LEU A 223 2.15 -10.32 11.63
N ARG A 224 0.95 -10.02 11.11
CA ARG A 224 -0.12 -11.00 10.96
C ARG A 224 0.24 -12.14 10.01
N ALA A 225 0.92 -11.83 8.92
CA ALA A 225 1.41 -12.86 8.00
C ALA A 225 2.45 -13.76 8.68
N LEU A 226 3.43 -13.19 9.39
CA LEU A 226 4.43 -13.93 10.13
C LEU A 226 3.84 -14.72 11.32
N TYR A 227 2.74 -14.26 11.89
CA TYR A 227 1.96 -15.06 12.84
C TYR A 227 1.57 -16.42 12.27
N VAL A 228 1.27 -16.49 10.97
CA VAL A 228 0.85 -17.72 10.27
C VAL A 228 2.05 -18.53 9.78
N ILE A 229 3.00 -17.86 9.07
CA ILE A 229 4.09 -18.56 8.34
C ILE A 229 5.49 -18.31 8.89
N GLY A 230 5.64 -17.47 9.91
CA GLY A 230 6.95 -17.07 10.44
C GLY A 230 7.74 -18.23 11.00
N THR A 231 9.06 -18.13 10.93
CA THR A 231 10.04 -19.09 11.44
C THR A 231 10.95 -18.41 12.47
N PRO A 232 11.79 -19.17 13.20
CA PRO A 232 12.71 -18.62 14.17
C PRO A 232 13.63 -17.53 13.64
N ASP A 233 14.00 -17.59 12.36
CA ASP A 233 14.88 -16.60 11.71
C ASP A 233 14.24 -15.22 11.62
N ASP A 234 12.90 -15.14 11.76
CA ASP A 234 12.15 -13.89 11.67
C ASP A 234 12.04 -13.17 13.03
N LEU A 235 12.33 -13.86 14.14
CA LEU A 235 12.21 -13.31 15.50
C LEU A 235 12.95 -11.97 15.69
N PRO A 236 14.16 -11.75 15.17
CA PRO A 236 14.83 -10.45 15.31
C PRO A 236 14.05 -9.29 14.68
N ALA A 237 13.38 -9.53 13.55
CA ALA A 237 12.56 -8.51 12.88
C ALA A 237 11.26 -8.23 13.64
N VAL A 238 10.64 -9.26 14.23
CA VAL A 238 9.43 -9.16 15.06
C VAL A 238 9.74 -8.44 16.37
N ALA A 239 10.84 -8.80 17.07
CA ALA A 239 11.24 -8.24 18.36
C ALA A 239 11.42 -6.72 18.35
N ARG A 240 11.74 -6.14 17.19
CA ARG A 240 11.80 -4.68 17.01
C ARG A 240 10.48 -4.00 17.44
N TYR A 241 9.34 -4.67 17.22
CA TYR A 241 8.00 -4.14 17.45
C TYR A 241 7.36 -4.57 18.79
N GLU A 242 8.04 -5.35 19.60
CA GLU A 242 7.59 -5.74 20.95
C GLU A 242 7.77 -4.62 21.96
N ARG A 243 8.61 -3.63 21.65
CA ARG A 243 8.83 -2.45 22.46
C ARG A 243 7.87 -1.34 22.04
N GLU A 244 7.51 -0.49 23.02
CA GLU A 244 6.73 0.70 22.75
C GLU A 244 7.45 1.61 21.75
N GLN A 245 6.74 2.04 20.73
CA GLN A 245 7.23 2.97 19.72
C GLN A 245 6.30 4.18 19.67
N PRO A 246 6.82 5.42 19.80
CA PRO A 246 5.99 6.63 19.93
C PRO A 246 5.03 6.86 18.77
N ASP A 247 5.39 6.38 17.58
CA ASP A 247 4.65 6.61 16.33
C ASP A 247 3.75 5.45 15.92
N LEU A 248 3.71 4.36 16.71
CA LEU A 248 2.88 3.19 16.42
C LEU A 248 1.93 2.90 17.58
N PRO A 249 0.66 2.57 17.30
CA PRO A 249 -0.31 2.25 18.33
C PRO A 249 0.05 0.93 19.05
N ASP A 250 -0.38 0.79 20.30
CA ASP A 250 -0.10 -0.38 21.16
C ASP A 250 -0.54 -1.72 20.55
N ARG A 251 -1.54 -1.71 19.67
CA ARG A 251 -1.96 -2.92 18.95
C ARG A 251 -0.83 -3.56 18.11
N ILE A 252 0.12 -2.75 17.59
CA ILE A 252 1.29 -3.27 16.86
C ILE A 252 2.17 -4.08 17.79
N ARG A 253 2.45 -3.55 18.99
CA ARG A 253 3.22 -4.24 20.03
C ARG A 253 2.54 -5.54 20.44
N GLN A 254 1.23 -5.50 20.68
CA GLN A 254 0.46 -6.71 21.03
C GLN A 254 0.53 -7.76 19.90
N GLN A 255 0.38 -7.36 18.65
CA GLN A 255 0.51 -8.28 17.52
C GLN A 255 1.93 -8.85 17.39
N ALA A 256 2.97 -8.06 17.65
CA ALA A 256 4.36 -8.55 17.63
C ALA A 256 4.58 -9.66 18.68
N ILE A 257 4.11 -9.43 19.92
CA ILE A 257 4.18 -10.42 21.01
C ILE A 257 3.42 -11.72 20.64
N LEU A 258 2.21 -11.58 20.07
CA LEU A 258 1.44 -12.73 19.60
C LEU A 258 2.17 -13.50 18.50
N THR A 259 2.82 -12.77 17.58
CA THR A 259 3.58 -13.36 16.47
C THR A 259 4.83 -14.10 16.96
N GLU A 260 5.58 -13.49 17.89
CA GLU A 260 6.72 -14.16 18.57
C GLU A 260 6.29 -15.46 19.20
N HIS A 261 5.22 -15.41 20.02
CA HIS A 261 4.68 -16.59 20.69
C HIS A 261 4.30 -17.71 19.72
N ALA A 262 3.60 -17.37 18.64
CA ALA A 262 3.20 -18.34 17.62
C ALA A 262 4.40 -18.97 16.91
N ILE A 263 5.45 -18.18 16.65
CA ILE A 263 6.69 -18.70 16.06
C ILE A 263 7.38 -19.67 17.03
N ARG A 264 7.51 -19.33 18.32
CA ARG A 264 8.12 -20.18 19.34
C ARG A 264 7.37 -21.48 19.55
N GLN A 265 6.04 -21.44 19.64
CA GLN A 265 5.21 -22.65 19.74
C GLN A 265 5.41 -23.61 18.58
N ARG A 266 5.58 -23.09 17.35
CA ARG A 266 5.87 -23.95 16.17
C ARG A 266 7.25 -24.59 16.22
N MET A 267 8.21 -24.03 16.99
CA MET A 267 9.51 -24.67 17.23
C MET A 267 9.39 -25.86 18.19
N GLU A 268 8.58 -25.70 19.26
CA GLU A 268 8.43 -26.73 20.29
C GLU A 268 7.63 -27.93 19.79
N ASN A 269 6.80 -27.75 18.78
CA ASN A 269 5.91 -28.81 18.20
C ASN A 269 6.54 -29.52 16.99
N LYS A 270 7.79 -29.25 16.64
CA LYS A 270 8.56 -29.97 15.60
C LYS A 270 9.61 -30.86 16.22
#